data_45157deb586d2b5b91e2147d5e7e07bd
#
_entry.id   45157deb586d2b5b91e2147d5e7e07bd
#
_cell.length_a   1.000
_cell.length_b   1.000
_cell.length_c   1.000
_cell.angle_alpha   90.00
_cell.angle_beta   90.00
_cell.angle_gamma   90.00
#
_symmetry.space_group_name_H-M   'P 1'
#
loop_
_entity.id
_entity.type
_entity.pdbx_description
1 polymer ?
#
loop_
_entity_poly.entity_id
_entity_poly.type
_entity_poly.pdbx_seq_one_letter_code
_entity_poly.pdbx_strand_id
1 'polypeptide(L)'
;MTTGIRHDDLRRRNRALVVGAVRRAGQPSRTELAARTGLSNSTISTIAADLIAEGILTEVKGGEGAGRRGRPQVALSVDPASATVVGVMLTLDRLSATLFDYAGGIIADIETRLATAAISRDELEQCVLQAVRQLLARHRGPAPARIVLAVQGITDSAATTMLWSPITPHQDIAFGPVLEAAFGMPATVQNDCNMIAVALRWRAPERYRDDFFAILLSNGIGMGIMLKGQLFTGTHSSGAEFGHMVHMPDGALCRCGRLGCVEAYAGNYAVMRNALGLDERSEPAADIDEAALRRLADAARAGDGPERAAFVRAGEALGFAMGSLFALFDPAPVAIVGRGALAFDIIEGPIRRAIARTAGGQHSGAISFEALPDEMPLIREGCAMHALAALDAEIAGGERPPAVTPAQASRMA
;
A
#
# COMPACT_ATOMS: atom_id res chain seq x y z
N MET A 1 -26.32 -16.19 14.08
CA MET A 1 -26.36 -17.50 13.39
C MET A 1 -24.94 -17.83 12.94
N THR A 2 -24.27 -18.75 13.58
CA THR A 2 -22.95 -19.24 13.20
C THR A 2 -23.13 -20.15 12.01
N THR A 3 -22.92 -19.66 10.80
CA THR A 3 -22.80 -20.48 9.59
C THR A 3 -21.56 -21.34 9.74
N GLY A 4 -21.75 -22.66 9.83
CA GLY A 4 -20.64 -23.60 9.88
C GLY A 4 -19.76 -23.42 8.63
N ILE A 5 -18.45 -23.27 8.81
CA ILE A 5 -17.49 -23.17 7.71
C ILE A 5 -17.57 -24.48 6.91
N ARG A 6 -17.97 -24.39 5.64
CA ARG A 6 -18.03 -25.57 4.76
C ARG A 6 -16.61 -26.09 4.50
N HIS A 7 -16.46 -27.38 4.36
CA HIS A 7 -15.16 -28.05 4.11
C HIS A 7 -14.45 -27.45 2.88
N ASP A 8 -15.22 -27.08 1.87
CA ASP A 8 -14.71 -26.41 0.65
C ASP A 8 -14.13 -25.02 0.93
N ASP A 9 -14.73 -24.25 1.85
CA ASP A 9 -14.21 -22.90 2.21
C ASP A 9 -12.87 -23.00 2.94
N LEU A 10 -12.71 -24.03 3.80
CA LEU A 10 -11.43 -24.30 4.46
C LEU A 10 -10.35 -24.71 3.45
N ARG A 11 -10.70 -25.56 2.49
CA ARG A 11 -9.77 -26.00 1.44
C ARG A 11 -9.33 -24.81 0.59
N ARG A 12 -10.26 -23.95 0.17
CA ARG A 12 -9.99 -22.71 -0.56
C ARG A 12 -9.03 -21.81 0.20
N ARG A 13 -9.34 -21.53 1.46
CA ARG A 13 -8.50 -20.68 2.32
C ARG A 13 -7.10 -21.26 2.50
N ASN A 14 -6.96 -22.58 2.69
CA ASN A 14 -5.67 -23.23 2.85
C ASN A 14 -4.85 -23.19 1.56
N ARG A 15 -5.47 -23.34 0.38
CA ARG A 15 -4.79 -23.22 -0.92
C ARG A 15 -4.23 -21.80 -1.11
N ALA A 16 -5.04 -20.76 -0.92
CA ALA A 16 -4.59 -19.36 -1.00
C ALA A 16 -3.45 -19.07 -0.01
N LEU A 17 -3.56 -19.59 1.22
CA LEU A 17 -2.51 -19.49 2.24
C LEU A 17 -1.20 -20.10 1.79
N VAL A 18 -1.23 -21.29 1.16
CA VAL A 18 -0.04 -21.98 0.65
C VAL A 18 0.60 -21.20 -0.49
N VAL A 19 -0.19 -20.75 -1.49
CA VAL A 19 0.33 -19.92 -2.61
C VAL A 19 0.99 -18.64 -2.10
N GLY A 20 0.32 -17.90 -1.21
CA GLY A 20 0.87 -16.71 -0.61
C GLY A 20 2.14 -16.97 0.22
N ALA A 21 2.22 -18.11 0.92
CA ALA A 21 3.42 -18.49 1.67
C ALA A 21 4.60 -18.88 0.76
N VAL A 22 4.35 -19.57 -0.36
CA VAL A 22 5.37 -19.88 -1.38
C VAL A 22 5.89 -18.60 -2.01
N ARG A 23 4.99 -17.70 -2.48
CA ARG A 23 5.35 -16.42 -3.09
C ARG A 23 6.23 -15.58 -2.18
N ARG A 24 5.87 -15.49 -0.89
CA ARG A 24 6.62 -14.72 0.11
C ARG A 24 7.98 -15.30 0.44
N ALA A 25 8.10 -16.61 0.50
CA ALA A 25 9.35 -17.27 0.86
C ALA A 25 10.28 -17.49 -0.35
N GLY A 26 9.79 -17.31 -1.57
CA GLY A 26 10.50 -17.51 -2.82
C GLY A 26 10.59 -19.00 -3.20
N GLN A 27 11.37 -19.78 -2.48
CA GLN A 27 11.60 -21.20 -2.76
C GLN A 27 11.58 -22.06 -1.47
N PRO A 28 10.46 -22.11 -0.73
CA PRO A 28 10.38 -22.92 0.49
C PRO A 28 10.23 -24.40 0.20
N SER A 29 10.74 -25.23 1.11
CA SER A 29 10.40 -26.64 1.18
C SER A 29 8.99 -26.86 1.76
N ARG A 30 8.41 -28.06 1.54
CA ARG A 30 7.11 -28.40 2.14
C ARG A 30 7.11 -28.35 3.68
N THR A 31 8.23 -28.69 4.30
CA THR A 31 8.39 -28.62 5.76
C THR A 31 8.40 -27.17 6.26
N GLU A 32 9.08 -26.27 5.55
CA GLU A 32 9.06 -24.83 5.87
C GLU A 32 7.67 -24.23 5.68
N LEU A 33 6.95 -24.65 4.64
CA LEU A 33 5.55 -24.23 4.43
C LEU A 33 4.64 -24.69 5.58
N ALA A 34 4.79 -25.94 6.05
CA ALA A 34 4.04 -26.42 7.20
C ALA A 34 4.30 -25.56 8.45
N ALA A 35 5.56 -25.25 8.73
CA ALA A 35 5.94 -24.38 9.85
C ALA A 35 5.38 -22.95 9.72
N ARG A 36 5.38 -22.37 8.50
CA ARG A 36 4.91 -21.00 8.24
C ARG A 36 3.38 -20.87 8.24
N THR A 37 2.68 -21.91 7.76
CA THR A 37 1.22 -21.88 7.58
C THR A 37 0.45 -22.49 8.77
N GLY A 38 1.12 -23.27 9.61
CA GLY A 38 0.48 -24.05 10.67
C GLY A 38 -0.30 -25.27 10.15
N LEU A 39 -0.22 -25.59 8.86
CA LEU A 39 -0.87 -26.75 8.26
C LEU A 39 -0.03 -28.02 8.45
N SER A 40 -0.67 -29.19 8.49
CA SER A 40 0.05 -30.46 8.55
C SER A 40 0.87 -30.73 7.28
N ASN A 41 1.97 -31.48 7.40
CA ASN A 41 2.79 -31.89 6.24
C ASN A 41 1.99 -32.65 5.17
N SER A 42 1.01 -33.46 5.59
CA SER A 42 0.11 -34.18 4.66
C SER A 42 -0.79 -33.21 3.90
N THR A 43 -1.36 -32.18 4.59
CA THR A 43 -2.17 -31.15 3.97
C THR A 43 -1.36 -30.32 2.96
N ILE A 44 -0.15 -29.89 3.34
CA ILE A 44 0.77 -29.19 2.44
C ILE A 44 1.10 -30.04 1.21
N SER A 45 1.40 -31.32 1.38
CA SER A 45 1.75 -32.23 0.27
C SER A 45 0.59 -32.38 -0.71
N THR A 46 -0.64 -32.55 -0.22
CA THR A 46 -1.84 -32.66 -1.07
C THR A 46 -2.09 -31.35 -1.83
N ILE A 47 -2.10 -30.21 -1.13
CA ILE A 47 -2.33 -28.89 -1.76
C ILE A 47 -1.23 -28.57 -2.78
N ALA A 48 0.03 -28.85 -2.46
CA ALA A 48 1.14 -28.60 -3.38
C ALA A 48 1.03 -29.47 -4.65
N ALA A 49 0.65 -30.74 -4.51
CA ALA A 49 0.45 -31.62 -5.67
C ALA A 49 -0.68 -31.14 -6.58
N ASP A 50 -1.81 -30.71 -6.00
CA ASP A 50 -2.93 -30.11 -6.74
C ASP A 50 -2.47 -28.85 -7.50
N LEU A 51 -1.80 -27.92 -6.81
CA LEU A 51 -1.33 -26.65 -7.38
C LEU A 51 -0.26 -26.84 -8.47
N ILE A 52 0.58 -27.87 -8.35
CA ILE A 52 1.55 -28.23 -9.40
C ILE A 52 0.82 -28.81 -10.63
N ALA A 53 -0.15 -29.67 -10.43
CA ALA A 53 -0.94 -30.24 -11.52
C ALA A 53 -1.74 -29.15 -12.28
N GLU A 54 -2.12 -28.09 -11.59
CA GLU A 54 -2.80 -26.92 -12.16
C GLU A 54 -1.84 -25.91 -12.81
N GLY A 55 -0.52 -26.08 -12.69
CA GLY A 55 0.50 -25.17 -13.24
C GLY A 55 0.68 -23.88 -12.44
N ILE A 56 0.22 -23.84 -11.20
CA ILE A 56 0.33 -22.66 -10.30
C ILE A 56 1.66 -22.68 -9.55
N LEU A 57 2.10 -23.85 -9.13
CA LEU A 57 3.40 -24.07 -8.51
C LEU A 57 4.29 -24.94 -9.39
N THR A 58 5.59 -24.77 -9.22
CA THR A 58 6.62 -25.60 -9.84
C THR A 58 7.58 -26.14 -8.79
N GLU A 59 8.13 -27.32 -9.04
CA GLU A 59 9.21 -27.89 -8.23
C GLU A 59 10.56 -27.37 -8.74
N VAL A 60 11.32 -26.77 -7.85
CA VAL A 60 12.68 -26.32 -8.12
C VAL A 60 13.64 -27.30 -7.46
N LYS A 61 14.52 -27.92 -8.25
CA LYS A 61 15.59 -28.75 -7.70
C LYS A 61 16.55 -27.80 -6.96
N GLY A 62 16.75 -28.05 -5.66
CA GLY A 62 17.64 -27.25 -4.83
C GLY A 62 19.01 -27.11 -5.47
N GLY A 63 19.47 -25.84 -5.65
CA GLY A 63 20.82 -25.57 -6.09
C GLY A 63 21.83 -26.12 -5.08
N GLU A 64 23.00 -26.50 -5.56
CA GLU A 64 24.15 -26.94 -4.78
C GLU A 64 24.62 -25.81 -3.84
N GLY A 65 24.09 -25.77 -2.62
CA GLY A 65 24.47 -24.74 -1.68
C GLY A 65 23.92 -24.95 -0.28
N ALA A 66 24.57 -25.80 0.48
CA ALA A 66 24.77 -25.80 1.92
C ALA A 66 24.80 -27.25 2.45
N GLY A 67 25.99 -27.67 2.86
CA GLY A 67 26.32 -29.00 3.37
C GLY A 67 25.56 -29.44 4.62
N ARG A 68 24.28 -29.75 4.48
CA ARG A 68 23.54 -30.59 5.44
C ARG A 68 23.39 -31.99 4.85
N ARG A 69 23.93 -33.00 5.53
CA ARG A 69 23.71 -34.44 5.23
C ARG A 69 22.20 -34.68 5.25
N GLY A 70 21.59 -34.94 4.07
CA GLY A 70 20.19 -35.33 3.90
C GLY A 70 19.82 -35.35 2.43
N ARG A 71 18.71 -36.08 2.08
CA ARG A 71 18.14 -36.07 0.72
C ARG A 71 17.85 -34.63 0.30
N PRO A 72 18.25 -34.17 -0.92
CA PRO A 72 17.94 -32.82 -1.40
C PRO A 72 16.45 -32.54 -1.24
N GLN A 73 16.13 -31.46 -0.49
CA GLN A 73 14.73 -31.03 -0.35
C GLN A 73 14.29 -30.39 -1.65
N VAL A 74 13.15 -30.85 -2.19
CA VAL A 74 12.51 -30.20 -3.34
C VAL A 74 11.84 -28.92 -2.84
N ALA A 75 12.30 -27.78 -3.35
CA ALA A 75 11.68 -26.49 -3.09
C ALA A 75 10.48 -26.27 -4.02
N LEU A 76 9.54 -25.44 -3.60
CA LEU A 76 8.39 -25.02 -4.39
C LEU A 76 8.53 -23.55 -4.76
N SER A 77 8.19 -23.20 -5.99
CA SER A 77 8.11 -21.82 -6.46
C SER A 77 6.75 -21.57 -7.12
N VAL A 78 6.27 -20.34 -7.03
CA VAL A 78 5.13 -19.90 -7.85
C VAL A 78 5.60 -19.86 -9.31
N ASP A 79 4.78 -20.35 -10.24
CA ASP A 79 5.07 -20.21 -11.68
C ASP A 79 4.75 -18.77 -12.13
N PRO A 80 5.74 -17.95 -12.50
CA PRO A 80 5.50 -16.56 -12.93
C PRO A 80 4.56 -16.46 -14.15
N ALA A 81 4.51 -17.49 -14.99
CA ALA A 81 3.71 -17.49 -16.21
C ALA A 81 2.23 -17.81 -15.98
N SER A 82 1.83 -18.23 -14.76
CA SER A 82 0.45 -18.64 -14.46
C SER A 82 -0.59 -17.55 -14.65
N ALA A 83 -0.24 -16.31 -14.33
CA ALA A 83 -1.10 -15.13 -14.50
C ALA A 83 -0.27 -13.84 -14.50
N THR A 84 -0.90 -12.74 -14.92
CA THR A 84 -0.36 -11.39 -14.76
C THR A 84 -1.40 -10.47 -14.16
N VAL A 85 -0.97 -9.39 -13.50
CA VAL A 85 -1.84 -8.34 -12.94
C VAL A 85 -1.28 -6.96 -13.24
N VAL A 86 -2.15 -5.95 -13.27
CA VAL A 86 -1.76 -4.56 -13.51
C VAL A 86 -1.95 -3.73 -12.25
N GLY A 87 -0.91 -3.02 -11.84
CA GLY A 87 -0.96 -1.94 -10.85
C GLY A 87 -0.87 -0.59 -11.55
N VAL A 88 -1.79 0.32 -11.25
CA VAL A 88 -1.79 1.70 -11.73
C VAL A 88 -1.68 2.62 -10.52
N MET A 89 -0.88 3.68 -10.63
CA MET A 89 -0.77 4.70 -9.58
C MET A 89 -1.01 6.08 -10.18
N LEU A 90 -1.94 6.82 -9.57
CA LEU A 90 -2.26 8.19 -9.93
C LEU A 90 -1.84 9.13 -8.79
N THR A 91 -0.91 10.03 -9.07
CA THR A 91 -0.40 11.04 -8.14
C THR A 91 -0.66 12.45 -8.67
N LEU A 92 -0.23 13.48 -7.92
CA LEU A 92 -0.41 14.88 -8.29
C LEU A 92 0.23 15.23 -9.65
N ASP A 93 1.41 14.66 -9.93
CA ASP A 93 2.25 15.05 -11.06
C ASP A 93 2.55 13.90 -12.04
N ARG A 94 2.05 12.69 -11.77
CA ARG A 94 2.36 11.53 -12.60
C ARG A 94 1.31 10.43 -12.54
N LEU A 95 1.29 9.67 -13.63
CA LEU A 95 0.53 8.43 -13.79
C LEU A 95 1.51 7.33 -14.18
N SER A 96 1.49 6.22 -13.44
CA SER A 96 2.30 5.05 -13.79
C SER A 96 1.43 3.79 -13.88
N ALA A 97 1.79 2.88 -14.76
CA ALA A 97 1.17 1.56 -14.85
C ALA A 97 2.27 0.49 -14.96
N THR A 98 2.13 -0.56 -14.19
CA THR A 98 3.11 -1.65 -14.08
C THR A 98 2.42 -2.99 -14.26
N LEU A 99 2.98 -3.84 -15.10
CA LEU A 99 2.55 -5.22 -15.30
C LEU A 99 3.43 -6.14 -14.45
N PHE A 100 2.79 -6.98 -13.66
CA PHE A 100 3.46 -7.95 -12.79
C PHE A 100 3.13 -9.37 -13.23
N ASP A 101 4.10 -10.27 -13.09
CA ASP A 101 3.89 -11.69 -13.18
C ASP A 101 3.22 -12.27 -11.91
N TYR A 102 2.87 -13.54 -11.95
CA TYR A 102 2.20 -14.19 -10.81
C TYR A 102 3.10 -14.37 -9.58
N ALA A 103 4.41 -14.27 -9.71
CA ALA A 103 5.34 -14.26 -8.59
C ALA A 103 5.48 -12.83 -7.96
N GLY A 104 4.99 -11.81 -8.63
CA GLY A 104 5.10 -10.40 -8.23
C GLY A 104 6.29 -9.68 -8.87
N GLY A 105 6.98 -10.32 -9.82
CA GLY A 105 8.04 -9.71 -10.61
C GLY A 105 7.49 -8.70 -11.62
N ILE A 106 8.23 -7.62 -11.89
CA ILE A 106 7.86 -6.61 -12.88
C ILE A 106 8.21 -7.12 -14.27
N ILE A 107 7.22 -7.19 -15.16
CA ILE A 107 7.39 -7.55 -16.58
C ILE A 107 7.62 -6.29 -17.43
N ALA A 108 6.82 -5.25 -17.19
CA ALA A 108 6.88 -3.99 -17.93
C ALA A 108 6.33 -2.87 -17.04
N ASP A 109 6.79 -1.67 -17.29
CA ASP A 109 6.28 -0.46 -16.67
C ASP A 109 6.24 0.70 -17.64
N ILE A 110 5.37 1.64 -17.38
CA ILE A 110 5.31 2.94 -18.04
C ILE A 110 5.05 4.01 -16.97
N GLU A 111 5.61 5.19 -17.21
CA GLU A 111 5.37 6.37 -16.40
C GLU A 111 5.18 7.58 -17.32
N THR A 112 4.19 8.41 -17.01
CA THR A 112 3.89 9.64 -17.73
C THR A 112 3.68 10.77 -16.73
N ARG A 113 4.27 11.92 -16.98
CA ARG A 113 3.97 13.13 -16.22
C ARG A 113 2.57 13.61 -16.56
N LEU A 114 1.81 13.95 -15.54
CA LEU A 114 0.42 14.35 -15.67
C LEU A 114 0.10 15.46 -14.66
N ALA A 115 -0.30 16.64 -15.15
CA ALA A 115 -0.76 17.72 -14.28
C ALA A 115 -2.21 17.46 -13.85
N THR A 116 -2.40 16.53 -12.92
CA THR A 116 -3.69 15.95 -12.53
C THR A 116 -4.71 17.00 -12.07
N ALA A 117 -4.25 18.07 -11.45
CA ALA A 117 -5.11 19.17 -10.98
C ALA A 117 -5.62 20.09 -12.12
N ALA A 118 -4.99 20.05 -13.30
CA ALA A 118 -5.24 20.99 -14.39
C ALA A 118 -6.06 20.42 -15.55
N ILE A 119 -6.25 19.11 -15.61
CA ILE A 119 -6.96 18.44 -16.69
C ILE A 119 -8.43 18.21 -16.33
N SER A 120 -9.28 18.08 -17.34
CA SER A 120 -10.70 17.75 -17.16
C SER A 120 -10.87 16.30 -16.67
N ARG A 121 -12.07 15.99 -16.18
CA ARG A 121 -12.43 14.63 -15.74
C ARG A 121 -12.27 13.62 -16.87
N ASP A 122 -12.80 13.93 -18.05
CA ASP A 122 -12.76 13.02 -19.21
C ASP A 122 -11.31 12.78 -19.67
N GLU A 123 -10.47 13.83 -19.68
CA GLU A 123 -9.04 13.69 -19.96
C GLU A 123 -8.33 12.83 -18.95
N LEU A 124 -8.65 12.98 -17.64
CA LEU A 124 -8.07 12.17 -16.58
C LEU A 124 -8.41 10.68 -16.76
N GLU A 125 -9.69 10.37 -17.03
CA GLU A 125 -10.14 9.01 -17.33
C GLU A 125 -9.43 8.45 -18.57
N GLN A 126 -9.34 9.24 -19.65
CA GLN A 126 -8.64 8.83 -20.88
C GLN A 126 -7.13 8.62 -20.66
N CYS A 127 -6.47 9.44 -19.86
CA CYS A 127 -5.08 9.24 -19.50
C CYS A 127 -4.85 7.88 -18.80
N VAL A 128 -5.71 7.54 -17.83
CA VAL A 128 -5.64 6.25 -17.11
C VAL A 128 -5.85 5.09 -18.07
N LEU A 129 -6.86 5.15 -18.96
CA LEU A 129 -7.11 4.13 -19.97
C LEU A 129 -5.94 3.99 -20.94
N GLN A 130 -5.39 5.11 -21.40
CA GLN A 130 -4.26 5.13 -22.35
C GLN A 130 -3.00 4.55 -21.74
N ALA A 131 -2.73 4.81 -20.45
CA ALA A 131 -1.60 4.23 -19.76
C ALA A 131 -1.69 2.69 -19.73
N VAL A 132 -2.86 2.16 -19.38
CA VAL A 132 -3.08 0.70 -19.39
C VAL A 132 -2.97 0.13 -20.81
N ARG A 133 -3.56 0.78 -21.82
CA ARG A 133 -3.43 0.33 -23.23
C ARG A 133 -1.98 0.28 -23.69
N GLN A 134 -1.19 1.32 -23.42
CA GLN A 134 0.22 1.37 -23.79
C GLN A 134 1.04 0.29 -23.08
N LEU A 135 0.74 0.03 -21.80
CA LEU A 135 1.38 -1.06 -21.04
C LEU A 135 1.09 -2.41 -21.70
N LEU A 136 -0.20 -2.68 -21.98
CA LEU A 136 -0.63 -3.95 -22.57
C LEU A 136 -0.11 -4.16 -23.98
N ALA A 137 0.04 -3.08 -24.79
CA ALA A 137 0.63 -3.16 -26.12
C ALA A 137 2.10 -3.63 -26.13
N ARG A 138 2.81 -3.47 -25.00
CA ARG A 138 4.19 -3.98 -24.83
C ARG A 138 4.24 -5.44 -24.37
N HIS A 139 3.11 -5.99 -23.96
CA HIS A 139 3.01 -7.36 -23.46
C HIS A 139 2.48 -8.30 -24.54
N ARG A 140 3.16 -9.43 -24.75
CA ARG A 140 2.78 -10.47 -25.74
C ARG A 140 2.24 -11.75 -25.12
N GLY A 141 2.08 -11.76 -23.80
CA GLY A 141 1.55 -12.88 -23.05
C GLY A 141 0.02 -12.87 -22.91
N PRO A 142 -0.54 -13.74 -22.06
CA PRO A 142 -1.95 -13.75 -21.73
C PRO A 142 -2.41 -12.39 -21.17
N ALA A 143 -3.67 -12.03 -21.38
CA ALA A 143 -4.24 -10.83 -20.80
C ALA A 143 -4.14 -10.87 -19.26
N PRO A 144 -3.91 -9.73 -18.61
CA PRO A 144 -3.89 -9.68 -17.15
C PRO A 144 -5.23 -10.11 -16.56
N ALA A 145 -5.17 -10.71 -15.39
CA ALA A 145 -6.37 -11.18 -14.70
C ALA A 145 -7.11 -10.06 -13.97
N ARG A 146 -6.41 -8.96 -13.59
CA ARG A 146 -6.97 -7.93 -12.74
C ARG A 146 -6.20 -6.61 -12.82
N ILE A 147 -6.90 -5.49 -12.58
CA ILE A 147 -6.31 -4.16 -12.45
C ILE A 147 -6.54 -3.64 -11.02
N VAL A 148 -5.53 -3.03 -10.42
CA VAL A 148 -5.63 -2.24 -9.17
C VAL A 148 -5.13 -0.84 -9.46
N LEU A 149 -5.98 0.17 -9.27
CA LEU A 149 -5.64 1.58 -9.35
C LEU A 149 -5.48 2.15 -7.95
N ALA A 150 -4.29 2.59 -7.59
CA ALA A 150 -4.04 3.35 -6.36
C ALA A 150 -4.18 4.85 -6.62
N VAL A 151 -4.94 5.52 -5.75
CA VAL A 151 -5.17 6.97 -5.81
C VAL A 151 -4.91 7.60 -4.45
N GLN A 152 -4.47 8.85 -4.45
CA GLN A 152 -4.44 9.67 -3.24
C GLN A 152 -5.86 10.16 -2.95
N GLY A 153 -6.42 9.81 -1.79
CA GLY A 153 -7.74 10.27 -1.37
C GLY A 153 -8.69 9.15 -0.96
N ILE A 154 -9.98 9.45 -0.93
CA ILE A 154 -11.04 8.58 -0.42
C ILE A 154 -11.66 7.78 -1.57
N THR A 155 -11.80 6.48 -1.37
CA THR A 155 -12.49 5.57 -2.29
C THR A 155 -13.80 5.07 -1.66
N ASP A 156 -14.71 4.53 -2.47
CA ASP A 156 -15.93 3.92 -1.97
C ASP A 156 -15.67 2.55 -1.31
N SER A 157 -16.64 2.05 -0.54
CA SER A 157 -16.52 0.75 0.15
C SER A 157 -16.54 -0.45 -0.81
N ALA A 158 -17.02 -0.26 -2.03
CA ALA A 158 -16.94 -1.26 -3.08
C ALA A 158 -15.58 -1.27 -3.81
N ALA A 159 -14.71 -0.31 -3.49
CA ALA A 159 -13.40 -0.12 -4.12
C ALA A 159 -13.51 0.04 -5.66
N THR A 160 -14.49 0.82 -6.12
CA THR A 160 -14.74 1.06 -7.55
C THR A 160 -14.62 2.51 -7.95
N THR A 161 -14.79 3.43 -7.01
CA THR A 161 -14.93 4.86 -7.26
C THR A 161 -13.98 5.67 -6.39
N MET A 162 -13.27 6.61 -6.98
CA MET A 162 -12.58 7.67 -6.25
C MET A 162 -13.62 8.74 -5.90
N LEU A 163 -13.99 8.83 -4.60
CA LEU A 163 -15.00 9.78 -4.13
C LEU A 163 -14.46 11.19 -4.04
N TRP A 164 -13.24 11.32 -3.51
CA TRP A 164 -12.55 12.59 -3.34
C TRP A 164 -11.03 12.39 -3.41
N SER A 165 -10.33 13.43 -3.88
CA SER A 165 -8.87 13.42 -3.93
C SER A 165 -8.31 14.84 -3.80
N PRO A 166 -7.18 15.04 -3.09
CA PRO A 166 -6.52 16.35 -3.02
C PRO A 166 -5.74 16.71 -4.29
N ILE A 167 -5.57 15.78 -5.22
CA ILE A 167 -4.75 15.97 -6.42
C ILE A 167 -5.56 16.43 -7.65
N THR A 168 -6.88 16.43 -7.57
CA THR A 168 -7.77 16.84 -8.65
C THR A 168 -9.02 17.52 -8.09
N PRO A 169 -9.61 18.50 -8.79
CA PRO A 169 -10.88 19.09 -8.38
C PRO A 169 -12.10 18.16 -8.61
N HIS A 170 -11.91 17.04 -9.31
CA HIS A 170 -12.99 16.14 -9.69
C HIS A 170 -13.30 15.14 -8.57
N GLN A 171 -14.57 14.88 -8.36
CA GLN A 171 -15.11 13.94 -7.37
C GLN A 171 -15.91 12.84 -8.05
N ASP A 172 -16.18 11.75 -7.33
CA ASP A 172 -17.05 10.64 -7.75
C ASP A 172 -16.65 10.04 -9.12
N ILE A 173 -15.34 9.82 -9.35
CA ILE A 173 -14.85 9.20 -10.58
C ILE A 173 -14.89 7.68 -10.44
N ALA A 174 -15.76 7.04 -11.22
CA ALA A 174 -15.96 5.59 -11.24
C ALA A 174 -14.91 4.87 -12.09
N PHE A 175 -13.64 4.96 -11.72
CA PHE A 175 -12.53 4.35 -12.48
C PHE A 175 -12.66 2.83 -12.62
N GLY A 176 -13.20 2.12 -11.60
CA GLY A 176 -13.39 0.68 -11.65
C GLY A 176 -14.25 0.27 -12.86
N PRO A 177 -15.52 0.68 -12.94
CA PRO A 177 -16.39 0.40 -14.09
C PRO A 177 -15.81 0.84 -15.45
N VAL A 178 -15.13 1.99 -15.49
CA VAL A 178 -14.48 2.49 -16.71
C VAL A 178 -13.37 1.55 -17.19
N LEU A 179 -12.51 1.09 -16.27
CA LEU A 179 -11.44 0.13 -16.55
C LEU A 179 -12.00 -1.25 -16.92
N GLU A 180 -13.01 -1.74 -16.19
CA GLU A 180 -13.66 -3.02 -16.48
C GLU A 180 -14.31 -3.04 -17.86
N ALA A 181 -15.04 -1.98 -18.22
CA ALA A 181 -15.65 -1.84 -19.53
C ALA A 181 -14.62 -1.79 -20.66
N ALA A 182 -13.47 -1.13 -20.43
CA ALA A 182 -12.43 -0.96 -21.45
C ALA A 182 -11.58 -2.23 -21.66
N PHE A 183 -11.35 -3.03 -20.62
CA PHE A 183 -10.39 -4.12 -20.65
C PHE A 183 -10.98 -5.51 -20.38
N GLY A 184 -12.24 -5.61 -19.99
CA GLY A 184 -12.94 -6.89 -19.77
C GLY A 184 -12.40 -7.71 -18.59
N MET A 185 -11.74 -7.05 -17.63
CA MET A 185 -11.18 -7.70 -16.43
C MET A 185 -11.56 -6.91 -15.17
N PRO A 186 -11.70 -7.57 -14.00
CA PRO A 186 -12.02 -6.90 -12.74
C PRO A 186 -11.02 -5.79 -12.42
N ALA A 187 -11.53 -4.62 -12.03
CA ALA A 187 -10.73 -3.47 -11.67
C ALA A 187 -11.15 -2.90 -10.30
N THR A 188 -10.19 -2.60 -9.45
CA THR A 188 -10.44 -1.98 -8.14
C THR A 188 -9.69 -0.67 -7.99
N VAL A 189 -10.28 0.26 -7.24
CA VAL A 189 -9.70 1.56 -6.89
C VAL A 189 -9.39 1.56 -5.40
N GLN A 190 -8.16 1.80 -5.03
CA GLN A 190 -7.65 1.71 -3.67
C GLN A 190 -7.00 3.02 -3.24
N ASN A 191 -7.07 3.33 -1.95
CA ASN A 191 -6.27 4.40 -1.38
C ASN A 191 -4.78 4.00 -1.34
N ASP A 192 -3.87 4.91 -1.66
CA ASP A 192 -2.42 4.69 -1.71
C ASP A 192 -1.83 4.25 -0.36
N CYS A 193 -2.29 4.82 0.76
CA CYS A 193 -1.82 4.43 2.09
C CYS A 193 -2.24 2.99 2.46
N ASN A 194 -3.39 2.54 1.98
CA ASN A 194 -3.81 1.16 2.10
C ASN A 194 -2.86 0.22 1.34
N MET A 195 -2.40 0.62 0.16
CA MET A 195 -1.43 -0.16 -0.61
C MET A 195 -0.06 -0.19 0.09
N ILE A 196 0.36 0.89 0.73
CA ILE A 196 1.56 0.90 1.59
C ILE A 196 1.43 -0.14 2.71
N ALA A 197 0.30 -0.19 3.42
CA ALA A 197 0.09 -1.18 4.48
C ALA A 197 0.11 -2.62 3.95
N VAL A 198 -0.48 -2.87 2.78
CA VAL A 198 -0.43 -4.18 2.11
C VAL A 198 1.01 -4.58 1.78
N ALA A 199 1.82 -3.67 1.22
CA ALA A 199 3.22 -3.92 0.89
C ALA A 199 4.08 -4.21 2.13
N LEU A 200 3.93 -3.43 3.20
CA LEU A 200 4.68 -3.63 4.45
C LEU A 200 4.42 -5.00 5.07
N ARG A 201 3.14 -5.40 5.13
CA ARG A 201 2.77 -6.75 5.61
C ARG A 201 3.38 -7.85 4.75
N TRP A 202 3.51 -7.61 3.45
CA TRP A 202 4.12 -8.55 2.53
C TRP A 202 5.63 -8.65 2.73
N ARG A 203 6.34 -7.50 2.81
CA ARG A 203 7.81 -7.43 2.89
C ARG A 203 8.36 -7.96 4.22
N ALA A 204 7.72 -7.60 5.33
CA ALA A 204 8.23 -7.89 6.68
C ALA A 204 7.11 -8.43 7.59
N PRO A 205 6.60 -9.64 7.30
CA PRO A 205 5.46 -10.21 8.02
C PRO A 205 5.75 -10.54 9.48
N GLU A 206 7.00 -10.67 9.89
CA GLU A 206 7.40 -10.82 11.29
C GLU A 206 7.22 -9.53 12.09
N ARG A 207 7.30 -8.37 11.45
CA ARG A 207 7.12 -7.05 12.05
C ARG A 207 5.70 -6.52 11.86
N TYR A 208 5.14 -6.70 10.66
CA TYR A 208 3.86 -6.14 10.22
C TYR A 208 2.80 -7.23 10.01
N ARG A 209 2.67 -8.12 11.00
CA ARG A 209 1.82 -9.32 10.85
C ARG A 209 0.35 -9.04 11.08
N ASP A 210 0.02 -8.54 12.24
CA ASP A 210 -1.35 -8.47 12.76
C ASP A 210 -1.85 -7.03 12.86
N ASP A 211 -1.33 -6.27 13.81
CA ASP A 211 -1.72 -4.88 14.05
C ASP A 211 -0.53 -3.97 13.79
N PHE A 212 -0.70 -2.97 12.95
CA PHE A 212 0.28 -1.92 12.71
C PHE A 212 -0.33 -0.73 11.96
N PHE A 213 0.39 0.39 11.96
CA PHE A 213 0.02 1.62 11.29
C PHE A 213 1.09 2.03 10.27
N ALA A 214 0.67 2.36 9.06
CA ALA A 214 1.54 2.92 8.02
C ALA A 214 1.14 4.39 7.81
N ILE A 215 1.92 5.33 8.31
CA ILE A 215 1.66 6.76 8.17
C ILE A 215 2.46 7.28 6.98
N LEU A 216 1.76 7.71 5.94
CA LEU A 216 2.35 8.46 4.84
C LEU A 216 2.57 9.90 5.31
N LEU A 217 3.82 10.29 5.45
CA LEU A 217 4.26 11.64 5.78
C LEU A 217 4.92 12.27 4.55
N SER A 218 4.15 13.05 3.81
CA SER A 218 4.58 13.69 2.58
C SER A 218 4.01 15.11 2.50
N ASN A 219 3.62 15.58 1.33
CA ASN A 219 2.91 16.87 1.22
C ASN A 219 1.59 16.87 1.99
N GLY A 220 0.85 15.75 1.92
CA GLY A 220 -0.24 15.43 2.83
C GLY A 220 0.16 14.37 3.86
N ILE A 221 -0.76 14.04 4.76
CA ILE A 221 -0.63 12.96 5.73
C ILE A 221 -1.80 12.02 5.59
N GLY A 222 -1.49 10.78 5.22
CA GLY A 222 -2.45 9.69 5.17
C GLY A 222 -2.04 8.54 6.09
N MET A 223 -2.91 7.54 6.24
CA MET A 223 -2.62 6.36 7.03
C MET A 223 -3.28 5.12 6.45
N GLY A 224 -2.52 4.02 6.37
CA GLY A 224 -3.06 2.68 6.21
C GLY A 224 -3.05 1.96 7.54
N ILE A 225 -4.13 1.28 7.88
CA ILE A 225 -4.30 0.56 9.15
C ILE A 225 -4.43 -0.93 8.86
N MET A 226 -3.64 -1.74 9.54
CA MET A 226 -3.83 -3.18 9.58
C MET A 226 -4.27 -3.60 10.98
N LEU A 227 -5.39 -4.32 11.09
CA LEU A 227 -5.91 -4.84 12.36
C LEU A 227 -6.19 -6.34 12.20
N LYS A 228 -5.65 -7.14 13.09
CA LYS A 228 -5.76 -8.62 13.07
C LYS A 228 -5.41 -9.21 11.70
N GLY A 229 -4.39 -8.61 11.07
CA GLY A 229 -3.95 -9.01 9.75
C GLY A 229 -4.93 -8.69 8.61
N GLN A 230 -5.90 -7.82 8.83
CA GLN A 230 -6.85 -7.34 7.82
C GLN A 230 -6.70 -5.83 7.64
N LEU A 231 -6.77 -5.40 6.39
CA LEU A 231 -6.79 -3.97 6.07
C LEU A 231 -8.08 -3.35 6.62
N PHE A 232 -7.94 -2.31 7.44
CA PHE A 232 -9.06 -1.56 7.99
C PHE A 232 -9.34 -0.34 7.10
N THR A 233 -10.51 -0.29 6.50
CA THR A 233 -10.93 0.81 5.62
C THR A 233 -12.10 1.63 6.20
N GLY A 234 -12.67 1.18 7.32
CA GLY A 234 -13.91 1.74 7.86
C GLY A 234 -15.15 1.26 7.09
N THR A 235 -16.33 1.59 7.62
CA THR A 235 -17.61 1.14 7.03
C THR A 235 -17.89 1.76 5.66
N HIS A 236 -17.42 2.99 5.44
CA HIS A 236 -17.66 3.77 4.21
C HIS A 236 -16.36 4.09 3.47
N SER A 237 -15.28 3.36 3.75
CA SER A 237 -13.93 3.55 3.17
C SER A 237 -13.29 4.92 3.39
N SER A 238 -13.85 5.73 4.30
CA SER A 238 -13.28 7.00 4.77
C SER A 238 -12.58 6.86 6.13
N GLY A 239 -12.34 5.64 6.58
CA GLY A 239 -11.55 5.37 7.78
C GLY A 239 -10.08 5.71 7.56
N ALA A 240 -9.38 5.98 8.67
CA ALA A 240 -7.95 6.29 8.65
C ALA A 240 -7.55 7.68 8.12
N GLU A 241 -8.46 8.67 8.13
CA GLU A 241 -8.16 10.07 7.81
C GLU A 241 -7.32 10.75 8.93
N PHE A 242 -6.21 10.12 9.29
CA PHE A 242 -5.33 10.50 10.39
C PHE A 242 -4.81 11.93 10.27
N GLY A 243 -4.42 12.36 9.07
CA GLY A 243 -3.94 13.71 8.81
C GLY A 243 -4.99 14.78 9.08
N HIS A 244 -6.28 14.42 9.02
CA HIS A 244 -7.40 15.35 9.21
C HIS A 244 -8.03 15.27 10.61
N MET A 245 -7.46 14.48 11.53
CA MET A 245 -7.80 14.59 12.95
C MET A 245 -7.46 16.00 13.44
N VAL A 246 -8.33 16.55 14.29
CA VAL A 246 -8.11 17.89 14.86
C VAL A 246 -7.01 17.82 15.93
N HIS A 247 -5.89 18.49 15.66
CA HIS A 247 -4.80 18.70 16.62
C HIS A 247 -5.04 19.95 17.48
N MET A 248 -5.42 21.04 16.85
CA MET A 248 -5.70 22.32 17.53
C MET A 248 -6.94 22.98 16.91
N PRO A 249 -8.07 22.99 17.59
CA PRO A 249 -9.27 23.68 17.07
C PRO A 249 -8.97 25.12 16.69
N ASP A 250 -9.55 25.57 15.57
CA ASP A 250 -9.39 26.91 15.00
C ASP A 250 -7.94 27.34 14.69
N GLY A 251 -7.00 26.39 14.64
CA GLY A 251 -5.59 26.63 14.41
C GLY A 251 -5.22 26.83 12.94
N ALA A 252 -4.14 26.18 12.51
CA ALA A 252 -3.55 26.35 11.18
C ALA A 252 -4.46 25.83 10.05
N LEU A 253 -4.43 26.52 8.90
CA LEU A 253 -5.20 26.14 7.70
C LEU A 253 -4.62 24.88 7.08
N CYS A 254 -5.49 23.88 6.89
CA CYS A 254 -5.19 22.63 6.19
C CYS A 254 -5.57 22.71 4.71
N ARG A 255 -4.93 21.94 3.87
CA ARG A 255 -5.28 21.75 2.44
C ARG A 255 -6.73 21.32 2.21
N CYS A 256 -7.32 20.59 3.16
CA CYS A 256 -8.73 20.20 3.07
C CYS A 256 -9.72 21.37 3.32
N GLY A 257 -9.22 22.60 3.50
CA GLY A 257 -10.00 23.79 3.77
C GLY A 257 -10.46 23.96 5.23
N ARG A 258 -10.19 22.99 6.10
CA ARG A 258 -10.52 23.06 7.54
C ARG A 258 -9.35 23.61 8.34
N LEU A 259 -9.63 24.02 9.58
CA LEU A 259 -8.62 24.53 10.51
C LEU A 259 -8.21 23.45 11.51
N GLY A 260 -6.93 23.41 11.87
CA GLY A 260 -6.42 22.68 13.01
C GLY A 260 -6.14 21.19 12.79
N CYS A 261 -6.17 20.69 11.57
CA CYS A 261 -5.82 19.29 11.26
C CYS A 261 -4.35 18.98 11.61
N VAL A 262 -4.04 17.74 11.96
CA VAL A 262 -2.65 17.25 12.18
C VAL A 262 -1.76 17.60 10.99
N GLU A 263 -2.24 17.40 9.77
CA GLU A 263 -1.53 17.72 8.53
C GLU A 263 -1.10 19.18 8.45
N ALA A 264 -1.92 20.11 8.96
CA ALA A 264 -1.59 21.53 8.97
C ALA A 264 -0.41 21.90 9.90
N TYR A 265 0.09 20.95 10.69
CA TYR A 265 1.26 21.09 11.56
C TYR A 265 2.43 20.20 11.17
N ALA A 266 2.17 19.05 10.56
CA ALA A 266 3.18 18.04 10.32
C ALA A 266 3.39 17.67 8.84
N GLY A 267 2.51 18.06 7.92
CA GLY A 267 2.74 17.91 6.48
C GLY A 267 3.96 18.73 6.01
N ASN A 268 4.64 18.29 4.96
CA ASN A 268 5.85 18.97 4.48
C ASN A 268 5.65 20.46 4.22
N TYR A 269 4.46 20.85 3.68
CA TYR A 269 4.14 22.26 3.49
C TYR A 269 4.02 23.04 4.82
N ALA A 270 3.52 22.39 5.87
CA ALA A 270 3.39 23.02 7.18
C ALA A 270 4.76 23.19 7.84
N VAL A 271 5.64 22.21 7.73
CA VAL A 271 7.04 22.30 8.20
C VAL A 271 7.75 23.46 7.49
N MET A 272 7.64 23.55 6.16
CA MET A 272 8.23 24.64 5.38
C MET A 272 7.66 26.00 5.78
N ARG A 273 6.33 26.13 5.87
CA ARG A 273 5.65 27.34 6.30
C ARG A 273 6.15 27.82 7.66
N ASN A 274 6.23 26.89 8.64
CA ASN A 274 6.65 27.22 9.99
C ASN A 274 8.13 27.62 10.06
N ALA A 275 9.01 26.94 9.29
CA ALA A 275 10.42 27.30 9.22
C ALA A 275 10.67 28.69 8.61
N LEU A 276 9.82 29.09 7.66
CA LEU A 276 9.88 30.42 7.03
C LEU A 276 9.16 31.51 7.85
N GLY A 277 8.54 31.18 8.98
CA GLY A 277 7.81 32.11 9.82
C GLY A 277 6.55 32.70 9.16
N LEU A 278 5.96 32.00 8.20
CA LEU A 278 4.75 32.42 7.50
C LEU A 278 3.52 32.23 8.39
N ASP A 279 2.46 33.01 8.12
CA ASP A 279 1.18 32.92 8.84
C ASP A 279 0.58 31.49 8.71
N GLU A 280 0.07 30.97 9.82
CA GLU A 280 -0.54 29.63 9.88
C GLU A 280 -1.81 29.49 9.05
N ARG A 281 -2.46 30.61 8.71
CA ARG A 281 -3.66 30.69 7.88
C ARG A 281 -3.37 31.04 6.42
N SER A 282 -2.10 31.22 6.05
CA SER A 282 -1.72 31.37 4.65
C SER A 282 -2.08 30.10 3.86
N GLU A 283 -2.40 30.27 2.60
CA GLU A 283 -2.76 29.16 1.71
C GLU A 283 -1.64 28.12 1.66
N PRO A 284 -1.95 26.84 1.88
CA PRO A 284 -0.94 25.78 1.88
C PRO A 284 -0.33 25.59 0.49
N ALA A 285 1.01 25.49 0.43
CA ALA A 285 1.71 25.20 -0.82
C ALA A 285 1.25 23.87 -1.44
N ALA A 286 1.12 23.85 -2.75
CA ALA A 286 0.65 22.66 -3.48
C ALA A 286 1.63 21.51 -3.40
N ASP A 287 2.92 21.74 -3.56
CA ASP A 287 3.98 20.74 -3.47
C ASP A 287 5.25 21.34 -2.84
N ILE A 288 5.97 20.53 -2.10
CA ILE A 288 7.31 20.82 -1.59
C ILE A 288 8.25 19.79 -2.17
N ASP A 289 9.20 20.23 -2.99
CA ASP A 289 10.17 19.33 -3.59
C ASP A 289 11.11 18.71 -2.54
N GLU A 290 11.61 17.53 -2.85
CA GLU A 290 12.47 16.77 -1.94
C GLU A 290 13.79 17.52 -1.63
N ALA A 291 14.34 18.27 -2.58
CA ALA A 291 15.59 19.00 -2.37
C ALA A 291 15.39 20.17 -1.38
N ALA A 292 14.23 20.85 -1.44
CA ALA A 292 13.89 21.87 -0.47
C ALA A 292 13.73 21.28 0.93
N LEU A 293 13.03 20.15 1.06
CA LEU A 293 12.85 19.47 2.33
C LEU A 293 14.19 18.96 2.91
N ARG A 294 15.07 18.41 2.06
CA ARG A 294 16.42 18.00 2.48
C ARG A 294 17.24 19.16 3.02
N ARG A 295 17.29 20.29 2.29
CA ARG A 295 17.99 21.48 2.78
C ARG A 295 17.47 21.96 4.14
N LEU A 296 16.14 21.92 4.32
CA LEU A 296 15.51 22.27 5.59
C LEU A 296 15.92 21.31 6.73
N ALA A 297 15.91 20.01 6.46
CA ALA A 297 16.31 19.00 7.43
C ALA A 297 17.80 19.13 7.78
N ASP A 298 18.66 19.43 6.81
CA ASP A 298 20.09 19.62 7.04
C ASP A 298 20.37 20.89 7.90
N ALA A 299 19.64 21.97 7.65
CA ALA A 299 19.70 23.16 8.50
C ALA A 299 19.22 22.83 9.94
N ALA A 300 18.13 22.07 10.09
CA ALA A 300 17.64 21.65 11.40
C ALA A 300 18.62 20.73 12.17
N ARG A 301 19.44 19.96 11.47
CA ARG A 301 20.52 19.14 12.09
C ARG A 301 21.74 19.97 12.49
N ALA A 302 22.00 21.03 11.76
CA ALA A 302 23.18 21.89 12.00
C ALA A 302 23.09 22.70 13.30
N GLY A 303 21.87 22.97 13.80
CA GLY A 303 21.72 23.73 15.05
C GLY A 303 20.29 24.01 15.44
N ASP A 304 20.14 24.73 16.54
CA ASP A 304 18.84 25.23 16.99
C ASP A 304 18.46 26.46 16.19
N GLY A 305 17.26 26.43 15.59
CA GLY A 305 16.76 27.49 14.73
C GLY A 305 15.29 27.27 14.35
N PRO A 306 14.73 28.14 13.52
CA PRO A 306 13.34 28.02 13.08
C PRO A 306 13.07 26.71 12.32
N GLU A 307 14.07 26.20 11.58
CA GLU A 307 13.98 24.93 10.86
C GLU A 307 13.79 23.77 11.83
N ARG A 308 14.65 23.69 12.87
CA ARG A 308 14.53 22.65 13.89
C ARG A 308 13.24 22.77 14.69
N ALA A 309 12.84 23.98 15.06
CA ALA A 309 11.59 24.24 15.75
C ALA A 309 10.37 23.79 14.95
N ALA A 310 10.39 23.96 13.62
CA ALA A 310 9.33 23.51 12.73
C ALA A 310 9.19 21.97 12.74
N PHE A 311 10.30 21.23 12.66
CA PHE A 311 10.28 19.76 12.77
C PHE A 311 9.87 19.27 14.16
N VAL A 312 10.32 19.93 15.24
CA VAL A 312 9.90 19.59 16.61
C VAL A 312 8.38 19.75 16.74
N ARG A 313 7.82 20.84 16.25
CA ARG A 313 6.37 21.07 16.26
C ARG A 313 5.61 20.02 15.45
N ALA A 314 6.13 19.64 14.29
CA ALA A 314 5.56 18.57 13.48
C ALA A 314 5.55 17.22 14.23
N GLY A 315 6.68 16.88 14.87
CA GLY A 315 6.78 15.66 15.68
C GLY A 315 5.84 15.65 16.88
N GLU A 316 5.65 16.80 17.55
CA GLU A 316 4.67 16.92 18.65
C GLU A 316 3.23 16.71 18.17
N ALA A 317 2.84 17.30 17.04
CA ALA A 317 1.51 17.12 16.46
C ALA A 317 1.24 15.65 16.09
N LEU A 318 2.20 15.00 15.43
CA LEU A 318 2.13 13.56 15.11
C LEU A 318 2.04 12.72 16.39
N GLY A 319 2.84 13.02 17.41
CA GLY A 319 2.87 12.27 18.64
C GLY A 319 1.56 12.36 19.43
N PHE A 320 0.93 13.52 19.54
CA PHE A 320 -0.38 13.66 20.16
C PHE A 320 -1.48 12.92 19.38
N ALA A 321 -1.45 13.00 18.04
CA ALA A 321 -2.38 12.28 17.20
C ALA A 321 -2.22 10.74 17.34
N MET A 322 -0.97 10.24 17.33
CA MET A 322 -0.69 8.82 17.60
C MET A 322 -1.12 8.40 19.00
N GLY A 323 -0.90 9.24 20.01
CA GLY A 323 -1.35 8.95 21.36
C GLY A 323 -2.88 8.81 21.46
N SER A 324 -3.63 9.62 20.70
CA SER A 324 -5.08 9.49 20.58
C SER A 324 -5.47 8.19 19.84
N LEU A 325 -4.74 7.83 18.80
CA LEU A 325 -4.93 6.59 18.05
C LEU A 325 -4.69 5.36 18.95
N PHE A 326 -3.61 5.36 19.73
CA PHE A 326 -3.28 4.27 20.65
C PHE A 326 -4.25 4.15 21.83
N ALA A 327 -4.94 5.20 22.20
CA ALA A 327 -6.03 5.12 23.17
C ALA A 327 -7.25 4.36 22.64
N LEU A 328 -7.38 4.19 21.32
CA LEU A 328 -8.48 3.47 20.66
C LEU A 328 -8.09 2.05 20.23
N PHE A 329 -6.82 1.83 19.81
CA PHE A 329 -6.37 0.61 19.11
C PHE A 329 -5.21 -0.11 19.80
N ASP A 330 -4.73 0.37 20.93
CA ASP A 330 -3.48 -0.03 21.59
C ASP A 330 -2.21 0.33 20.77
N PRO A 331 -1.04 0.44 21.43
CA PRO A 331 0.24 0.64 20.77
C PRO A 331 0.65 -0.53 19.87
N ALA A 332 1.05 -0.24 18.65
CA ALA A 332 1.49 -1.21 17.66
C ALA A 332 2.69 -0.64 16.87
N PRO A 333 3.40 -1.46 16.06
CA PRO A 333 4.44 -0.98 15.16
C PRO A 333 3.93 0.13 14.22
N VAL A 334 4.77 1.14 13.97
CA VAL A 334 4.45 2.26 13.08
C VAL A 334 5.52 2.38 12.01
N ALA A 335 5.11 2.36 10.74
CA ALA A 335 5.96 2.78 9.63
C ALA A 335 5.68 4.25 9.30
N ILE A 336 6.70 5.09 9.27
CA ILE A 336 6.65 6.46 8.75
C ILE A 336 7.20 6.42 7.33
N VAL A 337 6.34 6.62 6.36
CA VAL A 337 6.63 6.43 4.94
C VAL A 337 6.56 7.76 4.23
N GLY A 338 7.36 7.97 3.19
CA GLY A 338 7.33 9.17 2.37
C GLY A 338 8.40 10.19 2.70
N ARG A 339 8.47 11.25 1.90
CA ARG A 339 9.55 12.25 1.95
C ARG A 339 9.78 12.87 3.33
N GLY A 340 8.73 13.02 4.14
CA GLY A 340 8.86 13.53 5.51
C GLY A 340 9.68 12.60 6.43
N ALA A 341 9.76 11.32 6.11
CA ALA A 341 10.59 10.35 6.85
C ALA A 341 12.10 10.60 6.70
N LEU A 342 12.54 11.43 5.74
CA LEU A 342 13.93 11.90 5.62
C LEU A 342 14.45 12.65 6.87
N ALA A 343 13.52 13.24 7.62
CA ALA A 343 13.83 13.98 8.86
C ALA A 343 13.41 13.20 10.12
N PHE A 344 13.23 11.88 10.02
CA PHE A 344 12.73 11.08 11.13
C PHE A 344 13.63 11.16 12.37
N ASP A 345 14.94 11.22 12.20
CA ASP A 345 15.92 11.42 13.27
C ASP A 345 15.67 12.69 14.10
N ILE A 346 15.09 13.73 13.50
CA ILE A 346 14.74 14.98 14.17
C ILE A 346 13.38 14.88 14.88
N ILE A 347 12.39 14.25 14.25
CA ILE A 347 11.01 14.23 14.73
C ILE A 347 10.71 13.07 15.70
N GLU A 348 11.49 11.97 15.71
CA GLU A 348 11.23 10.81 16.56
C GLU A 348 11.19 11.16 18.05
N GLY A 349 12.16 11.92 18.53
CA GLY A 349 12.21 12.35 19.93
C GLY A 349 10.97 13.16 20.35
N PRO A 350 10.60 14.21 19.63
CA PRO A 350 9.32 14.93 19.84
C PRO A 350 8.09 14.04 19.78
N ILE A 351 7.98 13.13 18.81
CA ILE A 351 6.88 12.15 18.72
C ILE A 351 6.77 11.35 20.02
N ARG A 352 7.86 10.73 20.45
CA ARG A 352 7.87 9.88 21.66
C ARG A 352 7.51 10.68 22.92
N ARG A 353 8.04 11.90 23.06
CA ARG A 353 7.69 12.78 24.20
C ARG A 353 6.20 13.17 24.21
N ALA A 354 5.62 13.44 23.04
CA ALA A 354 4.22 13.79 22.94
C ALA A 354 3.31 12.57 23.23
N ILE A 355 3.61 11.39 22.68
CA ILE A 355 2.92 10.14 22.99
C ILE A 355 2.92 9.87 24.50
N ALA A 356 4.07 9.99 25.15
CA ALA A 356 4.22 9.73 26.60
C ALA A 356 3.35 10.65 27.50
N ARG A 357 2.88 11.78 26.97
CA ARG A 357 1.98 12.72 27.63
C ARG A 357 0.51 12.39 27.46
N THR A 358 0.17 11.35 26.71
CA THR A 358 -1.21 10.90 26.44
C THR A 358 -1.56 9.64 27.20
N ALA A 359 -2.85 9.35 27.34
CA ALA A 359 -3.31 8.10 27.95
C ALA A 359 -2.87 6.87 27.14
N GLY A 360 -2.89 6.95 25.80
CA GLY A 360 -2.41 5.89 24.89
C GLY A 360 -0.91 5.63 24.97
N GLY A 361 -0.14 6.54 25.60
CA GLY A 361 1.30 6.42 25.77
C GLY A 361 1.73 5.60 26.99
N GLN A 362 0.83 5.14 27.85
CA GLN A 362 1.17 4.38 29.07
C GLN A 362 1.90 3.07 28.79
N HIS A 363 1.71 2.47 27.59
CA HIS A 363 2.37 1.26 27.13
C HIS A 363 3.31 1.51 25.95
N SER A 364 3.85 2.72 25.85
CA SER A 364 4.65 3.18 24.70
C SER A 364 5.95 2.41 24.46
N GLY A 365 6.42 1.60 25.41
CA GLY A 365 7.58 0.72 25.25
C GLY A 365 7.43 -0.34 24.14
N ALA A 366 6.20 -0.65 23.74
CA ALA A 366 5.90 -1.58 22.65
C ALA A 366 5.96 -0.90 21.26
N ILE A 367 6.06 0.44 21.17
CA ILE A 367 6.03 1.17 19.90
C ILE A 367 7.40 1.09 19.23
N SER A 368 7.47 0.39 18.11
CA SER A 368 8.62 0.41 17.21
C SER A 368 8.33 1.29 15.99
N PHE A 369 9.28 2.17 15.65
CA PHE A 369 9.22 2.98 14.44
C PHE A 369 10.14 2.43 13.35
N GLU A 370 9.71 2.58 12.10
CA GLU A 370 10.55 2.40 10.92
C GLU A 370 10.33 3.59 9.98
N ALA A 371 11.43 4.16 9.46
CA ALA A 371 11.38 5.28 8.54
C ALA A 371 11.72 4.80 7.12
N LEU A 372 10.83 5.05 6.17
CA LEU A 372 10.92 4.61 4.78
C LEU A 372 10.66 5.82 3.86
N PRO A 373 11.72 6.53 3.43
CA PRO A 373 11.58 7.81 2.73
C PRO A 373 10.94 7.76 1.34
N ASP A 374 10.84 6.57 0.72
CA ASP A 374 10.30 6.39 -0.62
C ASP A 374 9.01 5.57 -0.59
N GLU A 375 7.88 6.24 -0.83
CA GLU A 375 6.55 5.64 -0.84
C GLU A 375 6.22 4.91 -2.15
N MET A 376 6.80 5.34 -3.28
CA MET A 376 6.37 4.86 -4.60
C MET A 376 6.58 3.35 -4.82
N PRO A 377 7.72 2.76 -4.43
CA PRO A 377 7.90 1.31 -4.53
C PRO A 377 6.91 0.53 -3.66
N LEU A 378 6.54 1.06 -2.49
CA LEU A 378 5.58 0.41 -1.58
C LEU A 378 4.17 0.44 -2.16
N ILE A 379 3.72 1.58 -2.69
CA ILE A 379 2.39 1.69 -3.31
C ILE A 379 2.30 0.71 -4.50
N ARG A 380 3.31 0.71 -5.36
CA ARG A 380 3.39 -0.17 -6.53
C ARG A 380 3.33 -1.65 -6.15
N GLU A 381 4.14 -2.06 -5.17
CA GLU A 381 4.14 -3.44 -4.67
C GLU A 381 2.82 -3.79 -3.97
N GLY A 382 2.24 -2.86 -3.22
CA GLY A 382 0.93 -3.04 -2.60
C GLY A 382 -0.17 -3.30 -3.60
N CYS A 383 -0.19 -2.58 -4.73
CA CYS A 383 -1.12 -2.85 -5.83
C CYS A 383 -0.96 -4.29 -6.36
N ALA A 384 0.30 -4.72 -6.61
CA ALA A 384 0.58 -6.07 -7.07
C ALA A 384 0.10 -7.12 -6.06
N MET A 385 0.49 -6.97 -4.79
CA MET A 385 0.15 -7.95 -3.75
C MET A 385 -1.34 -7.98 -3.44
N HIS A 386 -2.03 -6.83 -3.51
CA HIS A 386 -3.48 -6.76 -3.38
C HIS A 386 -4.19 -7.51 -4.53
N ALA A 387 -3.77 -7.26 -5.76
CA ALA A 387 -4.29 -7.95 -6.94
C ALA A 387 -4.06 -9.46 -6.89
N LEU A 388 -2.84 -9.88 -6.55
CA LEU A 388 -2.44 -11.28 -6.48
C LEU A 388 -3.15 -12.02 -5.35
N ALA A 389 -3.36 -11.39 -4.18
CA ALA A 389 -4.10 -12.00 -3.08
C ALA A 389 -5.58 -12.24 -3.44
N ALA A 390 -6.21 -11.31 -4.16
CA ALA A 390 -7.56 -11.50 -4.67
C ALA A 390 -7.64 -12.64 -5.70
N LEU A 391 -6.67 -12.70 -6.61
CA LEU A 391 -6.55 -13.78 -7.60
C LEU A 391 -6.31 -15.14 -6.94
N ASP A 392 -5.45 -15.22 -5.91
CA ASP A 392 -5.20 -16.43 -5.14
C ASP A 392 -6.50 -16.98 -4.50
N ALA A 393 -7.38 -16.07 -4.03
CA ALA A 393 -8.66 -16.44 -3.45
C ALA A 393 -9.63 -17.01 -4.51
N GLU A 394 -9.65 -16.47 -5.72
CA GLU A 394 -10.44 -16.95 -6.85
C GLU A 394 -9.94 -18.31 -7.35
N ILE A 395 -8.64 -18.45 -7.61
CA ILE A 395 -8.01 -19.72 -8.03
C ILE A 395 -8.24 -20.81 -6.97
N ALA A 396 -8.11 -20.47 -5.70
CA ALA A 396 -8.40 -21.38 -4.61
C ALA A 396 -9.87 -21.84 -4.61
N GLY A 397 -10.78 -21.04 -5.19
CA GLY A 397 -12.18 -21.36 -5.40
C GLY A 397 -12.48 -22.32 -6.56
N GLY A 398 -11.47 -22.65 -7.36
CA GLY A 398 -11.65 -23.45 -8.57
C GLY A 398 -12.13 -22.64 -9.78
N GLU A 399 -12.22 -21.32 -9.64
CA GLU A 399 -12.44 -20.42 -10.75
C GLU A 399 -11.10 -20.19 -11.46
N ARG A 400 -10.92 -20.72 -12.65
CA ARG A 400 -9.81 -20.29 -13.49
C ARG A 400 -10.05 -18.85 -13.88
N PRO A 401 -9.04 -17.96 -13.77
CA PRO A 401 -9.15 -16.65 -14.39
C PRO A 401 -9.59 -16.83 -15.84
N PRO A 402 -10.53 -16.01 -16.34
CA PRO A 402 -10.96 -16.12 -17.73
C PRO A 402 -9.73 -15.99 -18.61
N ALA A 403 -9.41 -17.09 -19.32
CA ALA A 403 -8.45 -17.02 -20.41
C ALA A 403 -9.05 -16.11 -21.47
N VAL A 404 -8.65 -14.84 -21.49
CA VAL A 404 -9.07 -13.90 -22.54
C VAL A 404 -8.53 -14.46 -23.84
N THR A 405 -9.41 -14.90 -24.70
CA THR A 405 -9.05 -15.51 -25.99
C THR A 405 -8.34 -14.48 -26.87
N PRO A 406 -7.39 -14.89 -27.74
CA PRO A 406 -6.69 -13.99 -28.66
C PRO A 406 -7.59 -13.08 -29.49
N ALA A 407 -8.86 -13.47 -29.71
CA ALA A 407 -9.86 -12.69 -30.41
C ALA A 407 -10.36 -11.46 -29.62
N GLN A 408 -10.29 -11.49 -28.29
CA GLN A 408 -10.62 -10.32 -27.45
C GLN A 408 -9.43 -9.36 -27.36
N ALA A 409 -8.20 -9.88 -27.35
CA ALA A 409 -6.98 -9.06 -27.40
C ALA A 409 -6.88 -8.23 -28.70
N SER A 410 -7.37 -8.74 -29.82
CA SER A 410 -7.38 -8.05 -31.12
C SER A 410 -8.40 -6.91 -31.22
N ARG A 411 -9.39 -6.83 -30.33
CA ARG A 411 -10.34 -5.69 -30.24
C ARG A 411 -9.83 -4.59 -29.29
N MET A 412 -8.73 -4.85 -28.57
CA MET A 412 -8.12 -3.95 -27.57
C MET A 412 -6.89 -3.22 -28.14
N ALA A 413 -6.42 -3.59 -29.34
CA ALA A 413 -5.37 -2.90 -30.10
C ALA A 413 -5.98 -1.93 -31.12
#